data_6751836d2e150f0ffa33f0c07091e979
#
_entry.id   6751836d2e150f0ffa33f0c07091e979
#
_cell.length_a   1.000
_cell.length_b   1.000
_cell.length_c   1.000
_cell.angle_alpha   90.00
_cell.angle_beta   90.00
_cell.angle_gamma   90.00
#
_symmetry.space_group_name_H-M   'P 1'
#
loop_
_entity.id
_entity.type
_entity.pdbx_description
1 polymer ?
#
loop_
_entity_poly.entity_id
_entity_poly.type
_entity_poly.pdbx_seq_one_letter_code
_entity_poly.pdbx_strand_id
1 'polypeptide(L)'
;MTLPEEPSRLLEIAGGLLDGIHDRFLAGVGAPSAVQKGPDDFATAVDLELERRLGAELYDATGIAVHGEEFGGPDLNSGLVWVLDPIDGTFNYSSGLPSAGTLLALLDGGVPVLGLTWLPLVNQRFSAVADGPLLLNGAPLPALQPKSLRESMIGFGAFNVASRGSIPGRFRFRILEELSMHSSRLRMHGATGVDLAYTASGVLGGAVVFGYRAWDNAAGALLVRAAGGIVTDLAGRPWTIDSKSVLAAGPGVHGELLKVITELGAPGDYLEGPVR
;
A
#
# COMPACT_ATOMS: atom_id res chain seq x y z
N MET A 1 10.25 -23.48 -1.64
CA MET A 1 9.57 -24.13 -0.50
C MET A 1 8.13 -24.35 -0.93
N THR A 2 7.51 -25.48 -0.62
CA THR A 2 6.09 -25.71 -0.99
C THR A 2 5.23 -24.97 0.02
N LEU A 3 4.26 -24.17 -0.43
CA LEU A 3 3.27 -23.55 0.46
C LEU A 3 2.52 -24.66 1.24
N PRO A 4 2.17 -24.45 2.52
CA PRO A 4 1.45 -25.44 3.31
C PRO A 4 0.05 -25.72 2.77
N GLU A 5 -0.52 -24.76 2.03
CA GLU A 5 -1.80 -24.84 1.33
C GLU A 5 -1.71 -24.14 -0.02
N GLU A 6 -2.66 -24.44 -0.93
CA GLU A 6 -2.81 -23.70 -2.19
C GLU A 6 -3.03 -22.21 -1.91
N PRO A 7 -2.37 -21.28 -2.65
CA PRO A 7 -2.51 -19.83 -2.42
C PRO A 7 -3.95 -19.33 -2.43
N SER A 8 -4.81 -19.90 -3.27
CA SER A 8 -6.24 -19.58 -3.31
C SER A 8 -6.95 -19.93 -2.00
N ARG A 9 -6.56 -21.03 -1.37
CA ARG A 9 -7.12 -21.43 -0.06
C ARG A 9 -6.69 -20.48 1.05
N LEU A 10 -5.42 -20.06 1.06
CA LEU A 10 -4.92 -19.06 2.00
C LEU A 10 -5.62 -17.69 1.81
N LEU A 11 -5.94 -17.33 0.56
CA LEU A 11 -6.72 -16.13 0.26
C LEU A 11 -8.16 -16.21 0.80
N GLU A 12 -8.82 -17.37 0.68
CA GLU A 12 -10.16 -17.59 1.24
C GLU A 12 -10.15 -17.49 2.78
N ILE A 13 -9.16 -18.10 3.44
CA ILE A 13 -8.99 -18.02 4.90
C ILE A 13 -8.83 -16.57 5.31
N ALA A 14 -7.89 -15.84 4.69
CA ALA A 14 -7.64 -14.44 4.98
C ALA A 14 -8.90 -13.57 4.77
N GLY A 15 -9.62 -13.79 3.68
CA GLY A 15 -10.87 -13.10 3.38
C GLY A 15 -11.94 -13.33 4.44
N GLY A 16 -12.11 -14.58 4.91
CA GLY A 16 -13.07 -14.92 5.96
C GLY A 16 -12.74 -14.28 7.31
N LEU A 17 -11.45 -14.18 7.65
CA LEU A 17 -11.02 -13.50 8.88
C LEU A 17 -11.31 -12.00 8.83
N LEU A 18 -11.12 -11.36 7.68
CA LEU A 18 -11.49 -9.95 7.50
C LEU A 18 -13.02 -9.75 7.61
N ASP A 19 -13.83 -10.67 7.10
CA ASP A 19 -15.29 -10.63 7.31
C ASP A 19 -15.64 -10.69 8.80
N GLY A 20 -14.88 -11.46 9.59
CA GLY A 20 -15.07 -11.60 11.03
C GLY A 20 -14.81 -10.32 11.83
N ILE A 21 -14.01 -9.38 11.30
CA ILE A 21 -13.71 -8.09 11.96
C ILE A 21 -14.52 -6.92 11.42
N HIS A 22 -15.38 -7.13 10.40
CA HIS A 22 -16.07 -6.06 9.67
C HIS A 22 -16.83 -5.09 10.60
N ASP A 23 -17.71 -5.61 11.46
CA ASP A 23 -18.52 -4.77 12.33
C ASP A 23 -17.65 -3.99 13.33
N ARG A 24 -16.57 -4.62 13.81
CA ARG A 24 -15.63 -3.97 14.71
C ARG A 24 -14.86 -2.85 14.05
N PHE A 25 -14.42 -3.06 12.79
CA PHE A 25 -13.78 -2.03 11.99
C PHE A 25 -14.71 -0.81 11.81
N LEU A 26 -15.96 -1.04 11.38
CA LEU A 26 -16.92 0.04 11.15
C LEU A 26 -17.28 0.80 12.44
N ALA A 27 -17.47 0.07 13.54
CA ALA A 27 -17.80 0.66 14.83
C ALA A 27 -16.67 1.52 15.43
N GLY A 28 -15.45 1.35 14.95
CA GLY A 28 -14.29 2.08 15.44
C GLY A 28 -13.95 3.35 14.66
N VAL A 29 -14.65 3.64 13.57
CA VAL A 29 -14.42 4.87 12.78
C VAL A 29 -14.60 6.10 13.64
N GLY A 30 -13.64 7.01 13.61
CA GLY A 30 -13.60 8.19 14.50
C GLY A 30 -12.93 7.92 15.85
N ALA A 31 -12.35 6.73 16.08
CA ALA A 31 -11.62 6.43 17.31
C ALA A 31 -10.41 7.37 17.49
N PRO A 32 -10.20 7.91 18.71
CA PRO A 32 -9.08 8.79 18.96
C PRO A 32 -7.74 8.03 18.99
N SER A 33 -6.63 8.77 18.87
CA SER A 33 -5.29 8.24 19.11
C SER A 33 -5.20 7.62 20.51
N ALA A 34 -4.62 6.43 20.58
CA ALA A 34 -4.35 5.71 21.83
C ALA A 34 -2.85 5.61 22.12
N VAL A 35 -2.01 5.46 21.09
CA VAL A 35 -0.56 5.36 21.20
C VAL A 35 0.09 6.28 20.18
N GLN A 36 0.94 7.21 20.64
CA GLN A 36 1.72 8.07 19.76
C GLN A 36 3.01 7.35 19.36
N LYS A 37 3.25 7.21 18.05
CA LYS A 37 4.44 6.59 17.47
C LYS A 37 5.47 7.64 16.99
N GLY A 38 4.99 8.83 16.63
CA GLY A 38 5.81 9.94 16.14
C GLY A 38 5.02 11.26 16.11
N PRO A 39 5.61 12.36 15.62
CA PRO A 39 4.93 13.64 15.56
C PRO A 39 3.60 13.61 14.77
N ASP A 40 3.58 12.87 13.67
CA ASP A 40 2.45 12.75 12.75
C ASP A 40 2.03 11.27 12.56
N ASP A 41 2.29 10.41 13.57
CA ASP A 41 2.06 8.97 13.49
C ASP A 41 1.54 8.44 14.82
N PHE A 42 0.45 7.69 14.78
CA PHE A 42 -0.21 7.12 15.97
C PHE A 42 -1.03 5.88 15.61
N ALA A 43 -1.34 5.08 16.64
CA ALA A 43 -2.33 4.01 16.57
C ALA A 43 -3.56 4.36 17.40
N THR A 44 -4.74 3.90 16.97
CA THR A 44 -5.94 3.87 17.82
C THR A 44 -6.00 2.57 18.63
N ALA A 45 -6.88 2.49 19.61
CA ALA A 45 -7.11 1.24 20.32
C ALA A 45 -7.65 0.13 19.39
N VAL A 46 -8.27 0.52 18.28
CA VAL A 46 -8.81 -0.42 17.29
C VAL A 46 -7.70 -1.06 16.47
N ASP A 47 -6.68 -0.30 16.05
CA ASP A 47 -5.49 -0.84 15.38
C ASP A 47 -4.87 -1.98 16.21
N LEU A 48 -4.59 -1.69 17.48
CA LEU A 48 -4.00 -2.65 18.40
C LEU A 48 -4.85 -3.90 18.65
N GLU A 49 -6.17 -3.71 18.72
CA GLU A 49 -7.13 -4.81 18.92
C GLU A 49 -7.20 -5.69 17.66
N LEU A 50 -7.35 -5.07 16.48
CA LEU A 50 -7.49 -5.79 15.22
C LEU A 50 -6.22 -6.54 14.86
N GLU A 51 -5.04 -5.95 15.09
CA GLU A 51 -3.78 -6.66 14.80
C GLU A 51 -3.59 -7.88 15.70
N ARG A 52 -3.87 -7.77 17.02
CA ARG A 52 -3.80 -8.94 17.91
C ARG A 52 -4.75 -10.05 17.48
N ARG A 53 -5.99 -9.68 17.15
CA ARG A 53 -7.01 -10.62 16.75
C ARG A 53 -6.66 -11.30 15.44
N LEU A 54 -6.43 -10.53 14.37
CA LEU A 54 -6.09 -11.06 13.05
C LEU A 54 -4.77 -11.85 13.08
N GLY A 55 -3.76 -11.36 13.81
CA GLY A 55 -2.49 -12.05 13.94
C GLY A 55 -2.63 -13.44 14.58
N ALA A 56 -3.42 -13.56 15.64
CA ALA A 56 -3.70 -14.84 16.30
C ALA A 56 -4.54 -15.77 15.38
N GLU A 57 -5.64 -15.26 14.82
CA GLU A 57 -6.55 -16.04 13.97
C GLU A 57 -5.86 -16.53 12.68
N LEU A 58 -4.99 -15.70 12.05
CA LEU A 58 -4.17 -16.10 10.90
C LEU A 58 -3.19 -17.22 11.26
N TYR A 59 -2.49 -17.07 12.38
CA TYR A 59 -1.54 -18.09 12.84
C TYR A 59 -2.27 -19.41 13.15
N ASP A 60 -3.38 -19.36 13.87
CA ASP A 60 -4.17 -20.55 14.24
C ASP A 60 -4.73 -21.27 13.01
N ALA A 61 -5.15 -20.51 11.99
CA ALA A 61 -5.74 -21.08 10.78
C ALA A 61 -4.72 -21.59 9.76
N THR A 62 -3.49 -21.01 9.72
CA THR A 62 -2.52 -21.28 8.65
C THR A 62 -1.20 -21.86 9.13
N GLY A 63 -0.90 -21.74 10.43
CA GLY A 63 0.42 -22.08 10.99
C GLY A 63 1.54 -21.13 10.56
N ILE A 64 1.22 -20.04 9.83
CA ILE A 64 2.20 -19.07 9.32
C ILE A 64 2.25 -17.88 10.26
N ALA A 65 3.46 -17.50 10.69
CA ALA A 65 3.65 -16.37 11.60
C ALA A 65 3.32 -15.02 10.91
N VAL A 66 2.90 -14.05 11.74
CA VAL A 66 2.48 -12.72 11.30
C VAL A 66 3.49 -11.67 11.75
N HIS A 67 3.84 -10.75 10.85
CA HIS A 67 4.55 -9.51 11.12
C HIS A 67 3.58 -8.36 10.92
N GLY A 68 3.18 -7.73 12.00
CA GLY A 68 2.25 -6.60 11.99
C GLY A 68 2.97 -5.25 12.12
N GLU A 69 2.23 -4.19 11.82
CA GLU A 69 2.70 -2.82 11.99
C GLU A 69 2.94 -2.46 13.45
N GLU A 70 2.03 -2.88 14.34
CA GLU A 70 1.98 -2.43 15.73
C GLU A 70 2.85 -3.25 16.66
N PHE A 71 2.91 -4.57 16.45
CA PHE A 71 3.63 -5.50 17.32
C PHE A 71 4.85 -6.12 16.65
N GLY A 72 5.09 -5.86 15.36
CA GLY A 72 6.19 -6.48 14.63
C GLY A 72 5.99 -7.99 14.43
N GLY A 73 7.09 -8.74 14.35
CA GLY A 73 7.03 -10.17 14.12
C GLY A 73 8.34 -10.74 13.60
N PRO A 74 8.33 -11.92 12.95
CA PRO A 74 9.51 -12.55 12.39
C PRO A 74 10.15 -11.70 11.28
N ASP A 75 11.39 -12.02 10.94
CA ASP A 75 12.08 -11.43 9.79
C ASP A 75 11.29 -11.72 8.50
N LEU A 76 11.03 -10.68 7.73
CA LEU A 76 10.24 -10.76 6.49
C LEU A 76 10.90 -11.61 5.39
N ASN A 77 12.20 -11.87 5.51
CA ASN A 77 12.96 -12.74 4.60
C ASN A 77 13.03 -14.19 5.09
N SER A 78 12.41 -14.54 6.23
CA SER A 78 12.56 -15.86 6.88
C SER A 78 11.64 -16.97 6.34
N GLY A 79 11.29 -16.96 5.05
CA GLY A 79 10.36 -17.89 4.43
C GLY A 79 8.93 -17.34 4.40
N LEU A 80 7.93 -18.14 4.77
CA LEU A 80 6.53 -17.69 4.75
C LEU A 80 6.23 -16.81 5.96
N VAL A 81 5.78 -15.58 5.71
CA VAL A 81 5.38 -14.60 6.73
C VAL A 81 4.18 -13.81 6.23
N TRP A 82 3.11 -13.78 7.02
CA TRP A 82 2.04 -12.82 6.82
C TRP A 82 2.51 -11.42 7.23
N VAL A 83 2.21 -10.43 6.41
CA VAL A 83 2.46 -9.01 6.71
C VAL A 83 1.12 -8.30 6.81
N LEU A 84 0.87 -7.65 7.94
CA LEU A 84 -0.43 -7.08 8.29
C LEU A 84 -0.29 -5.60 8.67
N ASP A 85 -1.08 -4.76 8.03
CA ASP A 85 -1.48 -3.44 8.51
C ASP A 85 -2.96 -3.50 8.88
N PRO A 86 -3.31 -3.38 10.16
CA PRO A 86 -4.70 -3.49 10.59
C PRO A 86 -5.57 -2.33 10.10
N ILE A 87 -5.01 -1.11 10.03
CA ILE A 87 -5.72 0.08 9.55
C ILE A 87 -4.77 1.02 8.80
N ASP A 88 -4.52 0.73 7.51
CA ASP A 88 -3.88 1.70 6.61
C ASP A 88 -4.73 2.99 6.54
N GLY A 89 -4.07 4.12 6.72
CA GLY A 89 -4.74 5.40 6.79
C GLY A 89 -5.38 5.69 8.15
N THR A 90 -4.70 5.37 9.26
CA THR A 90 -5.16 5.59 10.64
C THR A 90 -5.63 7.03 10.89
N PHE A 91 -4.97 8.03 10.26
CA PHE A 91 -5.38 9.44 10.37
C PHE A 91 -6.76 9.68 9.74
N ASN A 92 -7.02 9.08 8.58
CA ASN A 92 -8.31 9.14 7.90
C ASN A 92 -9.38 8.43 8.72
N TYR A 93 -9.07 7.24 9.21
CA TYR A 93 -9.96 6.43 10.04
C TYR A 93 -10.39 7.16 11.30
N SER A 94 -9.42 7.74 12.02
CA SER A 94 -9.64 8.54 13.22
C SER A 94 -10.45 9.83 12.95
N SER A 95 -10.34 10.38 11.73
CA SER A 95 -11.07 11.57 11.30
C SER A 95 -12.46 11.27 10.70
N GLY A 96 -12.80 9.98 10.52
CA GLY A 96 -14.06 9.57 9.88
C GLY A 96 -14.06 9.68 8.35
N LEU A 97 -12.88 9.79 7.71
CA LEU A 97 -12.79 9.76 6.24
C LEU A 97 -12.85 8.32 5.72
N PRO A 98 -13.62 8.03 4.64
CA PRO A 98 -13.79 6.67 4.12
C PRO A 98 -12.60 6.20 3.27
N SER A 99 -11.39 6.64 3.60
CA SER A 99 -10.14 6.32 2.91
C SER A 99 -9.20 5.63 3.88
N ALA A 100 -9.61 4.46 4.35
CA ALA A 100 -8.85 3.59 5.23
C ALA A 100 -9.23 2.13 4.98
N GLY A 101 -8.34 1.19 5.32
CA GLY A 101 -8.59 -0.22 5.11
C GLY A 101 -7.59 -1.11 5.82
N THR A 102 -7.74 -2.43 5.68
CA THR A 102 -6.79 -3.42 6.17
C THR A 102 -5.97 -3.96 5.00
N LEU A 103 -4.67 -4.04 5.19
CA LEU A 103 -3.73 -4.58 4.20
C LEU A 103 -3.15 -5.89 4.72
N LEU A 104 -3.17 -6.91 3.87
CA LEU A 104 -2.61 -8.20 4.20
C LEU A 104 -1.82 -8.75 3.01
N ALA A 105 -0.60 -9.16 3.23
CA ALA A 105 0.22 -9.84 2.24
C ALA A 105 0.83 -11.11 2.83
N LEU A 106 1.00 -12.16 2.01
CA LEU A 106 1.85 -13.29 2.33
C LEU A 106 3.15 -13.14 1.54
N LEU A 107 4.26 -13.19 2.25
CA LEU A 107 5.60 -13.21 1.65
C LEU A 107 6.16 -14.62 1.68
N ASP A 108 6.94 -14.99 0.65
CA ASP A 108 7.87 -16.13 0.68
C ASP A 108 9.29 -15.59 0.43
N GLY A 109 10.14 -15.65 1.46
CA GLY A 109 11.49 -15.11 1.39
C GLY A 109 11.54 -13.62 0.98
N GLY A 110 10.62 -12.80 1.48
CA GLY A 110 10.54 -11.37 1.16
C GLY A 110 9.80 -11.04 -0.14
N VAL A 111 9.34 -12.04 -0.89
CA VAL A 111 8.59 -11.83 -2.14
C VAL A 111 7.10 -11.99 -1.89
N PRO A 112 6.26 -10.99 -2.21
CA PRO A 112 4.81 -11.12 -2.08
C PRO A 112 4.25 -12.21 -3.02
N VAL A 113 3.57 -13.20 -2.43
CA VAL A 113 2.90 -14.30 -3.15
C VAL A 113 1.38 -14.23 -3.06
N LEU A 114 0.84 -13.47 -2.11
CA LEU A 114 -0.57 -13.16 -1.97
C LEU A 114 -0.70 -11.73 -1.46
N GLY A 115 -1.70 -11.01 -1.97
CA GLY A 115 -2.01 -9.65 -1.54
C GLY A 115 -3.52 -9.43 -1.43
N LEU A 116 -3.93 -8.71 -0.40
CA LEU A 116 -5.31 -8.35 -0.14
C LEU A 116 -5.35 -6.94 0.45
N THR A 117 -6.14 -6.07 -0.18
CA THR A 117 -6.49 -4.74 0.33
C THR A 117 -7.99 -4.69 0.52
N TRP A 118 -8.42 -4.56 1.76
CA TRP A 118 -9.83 -4.49 2.12
C TRP A 118 -10.22 -3.09 2.56
N LEU A 119 -11.17 -2.48 1.86
CA LEU A 119 -11.68 -1.14 2.06
C LEU A 119 -13.17 -1.22 2.47
N PRO A 120 -13.48 -1.56 3.74
CA PRO A 120 -14.85 -1.85 4.16
C PRO A 120 -15.78 -0.63 4.07
N LEU A 121 -15.25 0.58 4.26
CA LEU A 121 -16.04 1.82 4.22
C LEU A 121 -16.64 2.12 2.84
N VAL A 122 -16.09 1.50 1.79
CA VAL A 122 -16.56 1.62 0.41
C VAL A 122 -16.94 0.28 -0.21
N ASN A 123 -17.03 -0.78 0.63
CA ASN A 123 -17.40 -2.14 0.24
C ASN A 123 -16.54 -2.71 -0.92
N GLN A 124 -15.24 -2.54 -0.83
CA GLN A 124 -14.28 -3.04 -1.83
C GLN A 124 -13.22 -3.93 -1.17
N ARG A 125 -12.98 -5.09 -1.78
CA ARG A 125 -11.90 -6.01 -1.43
C ARG A 125 -11.14 -6.37 -2.68
N PHE A 126 -9.92 -5.88 -2.78
CA PHE A 126 -9.01 -6.23 -3.86
C PHE A 126 -8.11 -7.36 -3.40
N SER A 127 -7.93 -8.37 -4.22
CA SER A 127 -7.07 -9.50 -3.88
C SER A 127 -6.44 -10.13 -5.11
N ALA A 128 -5.27 -10.72 -4.93
CA ALA A 128 -4.58 -11.51 -5.93
C ALA A 128 -3.64 -12.52 -5.28
N VAL A 129 -3.37 -13.60 -5.99
CA VAL A 129 -2.21 -14.46 -5.78
C VAL A 129 -1.19 -14.19 -6.89
N ALA A 130 0.08 -14.49 -6.64
CA ALA A 130 1.13 -14.36 -7.66
C ALA A 130 0.74 -15.14 -8.92
N ASP A 131 0.97 -14.55 -10.08
CA ASP A 131 0.61 -15.09 -11.40
C ASP A 131 -0.89 -15.33 -11.63
N GLY A 132 -1.75 -14.90 -10.69
CA GLY A 132 -3.20 -14.93 -10.82
C GLY A 132 -3.79 -13.58 -11.22
N PRO A 133 -5.09 -13.52 -11.55
CA PRO A 133 -5.76 -12.27 -11.87
C PRO A 133 -5.99 -11.40 -10.64
N LEU A 134 -6.09 -10.09 -10.83
CA LEU A 134 -6.65 -9.19 -9.83
C LEU A 134 -8.15 -9.45 -9.67
N LEU A 135 -8.60 -9.59 -8.43
CA LEU A 135 -10.01 -9.75 -8.09
C LEU A 135 -10.52 -8.51 -7.33
N LEU A 136 -11.73 -8.09 -7.63
CA LEU A 136 -12.51 -7.14 -6.83
C LEU A 136 -13.77 -7.84 -6.32
N ASN A 137 -13.91 -7.94 -5.00
CA ASN A 137 -15.02 -8.65 -4.35
C ASN A 137 -15.20 -10.08 -4.89
N GLY A 138 -14.10 -10.78 -5.17
CA GLY A 138 -14.08 -12.14 -5.71
C GLY A 138 -14.28 -12.24 -7.23
N ALA A 139 -14.62 -11.16 -7.93
CA ALA A 139 -14.75 -11.16 -9.38
C ALA A 139 -13.47 -10.67 -10.08
N PRO A 140 -12.99 -11.35 -11.15
CA PRO A 140 -11.79 -10.93 -11.85
C PRO A 140 -11.98 -9.59 -12.56
N LEU A 141 -10.99 -8.71 -12.43
CA LEU A 141 -10.92 -7.47 -13.18
C LEU A 141 -10.10 -7.65 -14.48
N PRO A 142 -10.41 -6.89 -15.52
CA PRO A 142 -9.59 -6.90 -16.72
C PRO A 142 -8.19 -6.33 -16.45
N ALA A 143 -7.20 -6.80 -17.20
CA ALA A 143 -5.85 -6.25 -17.16
C ALA A 143 -5.84 -4.74 -17.52
N LEU A 144 -4.93 -4.01 -16.90
CA LEU A 144 -4.72 -2.59 -17.14
C LEU A 144 -4.42 -2.33 -18.63
N GLN A 145 -5.10 -1.34 -19.19
CA GLN A 145 -4.88 -0.93 -20.58
C GLN A 145 -3.89 0.24 -20.64
N PRO A 146 -3.07 0.34 -21.69
CA PRO A 146 -2.16 1.46 -21.87
C PRO A 146 -2.92 2.80 -21.89
N LYS A 147 -2.41 3.78 -21.12
CA LYS A 147 -2.86 5.17 -21.07
C LYS A 147 -1.64 6.09 -21.05
N SER A 148 -1.84 7.38 -21.36
CA SER A 148 -0.84 8.41 -21.15
C SER A 148 -0.96 9.00 -19.74
N LEU A 149 0.12 9.59 -19.24
CA LEU A 149 0.12 10.35 -17.99
C LEU A 149 -0.89 11.50 -18.03
N ARG A 150 -1.00 12.16 -19.20
CA ARG A 150 -1.90 13.30 -19.41
C ARG A 150 -3.38 12.95 -19.22
N GLU A 151 -3.76 11.72 -19.51
CA GLU A 151 -5.14 11.22 -19.37
C GLU A 151 -5.40 10.59 -17.99
N SER A 152 -4.41 10.56 -17.13
CA SER A 152 -4.45 9.79 -15.89
C SER A 152 -4.61 10.66 -14.66
N MET A 153 -5.35 10.15 -13.67
CA MET A 153 -5.28 10.60 -12.28
C MET A 153 -4.14 9.88 -11.58
N ILE A 154 -3.34 10.60 -10.80
CA ILE A 154 -2.20 10.04 -10.08
C ILE A 154 -2.42 10.18 -8.58
N GLY A 155 -2.28 9.05 -7.86
CA GLY A 155 -2.18 9.01 -6.41
C GLY A 155 -0.82 9.54 -5.95
N PHE A 156 -0.82 10.34 -4.91
CA PHE A 156 0.40 10.95 -4.39
C PHE A 156 0.43 10.81 -2.87
N GLY A 157 1.45 10.14 -2.34
CA GLY A 157 1.61 9.90 -0.93
C GLY A 157 1.73 11.20 -0.13
N ALA A 158 1.12 11.23 1.04
CA ALA A 158 1.20 12.36 1.95
C ALA A 158 2.65 12.63 2.39
N PHE A 159 2.99 13.88 2.64
CA PHE A 159 4.32 14.28 3.10
C PHE A 159 4.32 15.63 3.81
N ASN A 160 5.37 15.85 4.61
CA ASN A 160 5.72 17.15 5.16
C ASN A 160 6.92 17.71 4.39
N VAL A 161 6.81 18.95 3.90
CA VAL A 161 7.90 19.63 3.13
C VAL A 161 9.19 19.75 3.96
N ALA A 162 9.10 19.85 5.28
CA ALA A 162 10.25 19.91 6.18
C ALA A 162 10.93 18.53 6.41
N SER A 163 10.34 17.43 5.93
CA SER A 163 10.94 16.09 6.08
C SER A 163 12.31 16.00 5.43
N ARG A 164 13.28 15.41 6.16
CA ARG A 164 14.70 15.25 5.76
C ARG A 164 15.11 13.78 5.57
N GLY A 165 14.16 12.87 5.44
CA GLY A 165 14.46 11.45 5.19
C GLY A 165 15.17 11.19 3.86
N SER A 166 15.34 9.92 3.49
CA SER A 166 15.99 9.48 2.24
C SER A 166 15.36 10.09 0.96
N ILE A 167 14.10 10.48 1.05
CA ILE A 167 13.38 11.24 0.01
C ILE A 167 12.88 12.52 0.68
N PRO A 168 13.63 13.64 0.59
CA PRO A 168 13.29 14.88 1.27
C PRO A 168 11.94 15.45 0.84
N GLY A 169 11.22 16.10 1.77
CA GLY A 169 9.92 16.71 1.50
C GLY A 169 9.94 17.73 0.36
N ARG A 170 11.06 18.45 0.17
CA ARG A 170 11.24 19.35 -0.97
C ARG A 170 11.29 18.64 -2.32
N PHE A 171 11.95 17.48 -2.37
CA PHE A 171 11.95 16.66 -3.59
C PHE A 171 10.54 16.16 -3.89
N ARG A 172 9.81 15.69 -2.86
CA ARG A 172 8.40 15.29 -3.02
C ARG A 172 7.53 16.44 -3.51
N PHE A 173 7.76 17.67 -3.01
CA PHE A 173 7.05 18.87 -3.46
C PHE A 173 7.35 19.19 -4.93
N ARG A 174 8.60 19.06 -5.38
CA ARG A 174 8.97 19.24 -6.79
C ARG A 174 8.31 18.19 -7.69
N ILE A 175 8.25 16.92 -7.25
CA ILE A 175 7.51 15.88 -7.98
C ILE A 175 6.03 16.28 -8.08
N LEU A 176 5.41 16.72 -6.99
CA LEU A 176 4.00 17.14 -6.96
C LEU A 176 3.75 18.28 -7.95
N GLU A 177 4.62 19.27 -7.97
CA GLU A 177 4.55 20.42 -8.89
C GLU A 177 4.59 19.97 -10.35
N GLU A 178 5.57 19.16 -10.73
CA GLU A 178 5.69 18.63 -12.10
C GLU A 178 4.49 17.77 -12.50
N LEU A 179 4.07 16.87 -11.61
CA LEU A 179 2.92 16.02 -11.90
C LEU A 179 1.62 16.81 -12.05
N SER A 180 1.49 17.96 -11.37
CA SER A 180 0.33 18.85 -11.54
C SER A 180 0.22 19.45 -12.95
N MET A 181 1.34 19.56 -13.67
CA MET A 181 1.40 20.07 -15.04
C MET A 181 1.23 18.97 -16.09
N HIS A 182 1.65 17.74 -15.76
CA HIS A 182 1.74 16.63 -16.72
C HIS A 182 0.61 15.61 -16.62
N SER A 183 -0.09 15.51 -15.47
CA SER A 183 -1.22 14.61 -15.28
C SER A 183 -2.58 15.30 -15.38
N SER A 184 -3.64 14.52 -15.51
CA SER A 184 -5.01 15.08 -15.52
C SER A 184 -5.42 15.63 -14.15
N ARG A 185 -5.18 14.87 -13.09
CA ARG A 185 -5.53 15.22 -11.69
C ARG A 185 -4.61 14.50 -10.72
N LEU A 186 -4.40 15.11 -9.56
CA LEU A 186 -3.72 14.48 -8.43
C LEU A 186 -4.71 14.13 -7.32
N ARG A 187 -4.42 13.06 -6.60
CA ARG A 187 -5.14 12.64 -5.40
C ARG A 187 -4.14 12.36 -4.28
N MET A 188 -4.42 12.85 -3.10
CA MET A 188 -3.69 12.53 -1.87
C MET A 188 -4.70 11.90 -0.92
N HIS A 189 -4.85 10.57 -1.00
CA HIS A 189 -5.83 9.84 -0.17
C HIS A 189 -5.37 9.70 1.28
N GLY A 190 -4.05 9.76 1.54
CA GLY A 190 -3.50 9.56 2.88
C GLY A 190 -3.54 8.11 3.36
N ALA A 191 -3.68 7.18 2.45
CA ALA A 191 -3.70 5.74 2.67
C ALA A 191 -3.04 5.05 1.47
N THR A 192 -1.95 4.33 1.71
CA THR A 192 -1.15 3.71 0.64
C THR A 192 -1.90 2.57 -0.03
N GLY A 193 -2.61 1.77 0.76
CA GLY A 193 -3.41 0.67 0.24
C GLY A 193 -4.50 1.13 -0.71
N VAL A 194 -5.14 2.28 -0.42
CA VAL A 194 -6.13 2.90 -1.31
C VAL A 194 -5.48 3.32 -2.63
N ASP A 195 -4.34 4.02 -2.59
CA ASP A 195 -3.64 4.47 -3.77
C ASP A 195 -3.21 3.30 -4.67
N LEU A 196 -2.65 2.24 -4.09
CA LEU A 196 -2.18 1.07 -4.83
C LEU A 196 -3.34 0.21 -5.35
N ALA A 197 -4.41 0.00 -4.56
CA ALA A 197 -5.59 -0.74 -5.01
C ALA A 197 -6.32 -0.02 -6.17
N TYR A 198 -6.44 1.30 -6.10
CA TYR A 198 -7.03 2.09 -7.17
C TYR A 198 -6.10 2.17 -8.40
N THR A 199 -4.80 2.09 -8.24
CA THR A 199 -3.86 1.91 -9.35
C THR A 199 -4.05 0.54 -10.00
N ALA A 200 -4.12 -0.53 -9.21
CA ALA A 200 -4.33 -1.89 -9.70
C ALA A 200 -5.65 -2.03 -10.47
N SER A 201 -6.72 -1.36 -10.02
CA SER A 201 -8.04 -1.40 -10.71
C SER A 201 -8.18 -0.44 -11.88
N GLY A 202 -7.17 0.41 -12.18
CA GLY A 202 -7.20 1.38 -13.26
C GLY A 202 -8.04 2.63 -12.97
N VAL A 203 -8.53 2.83 -11.75
CA VAL A 203 -9.15 4.07 -11.27
C VAL A 203 -8.12 5.20 -11.26
N LEU A 204 -6.92 4.91 -10.73
CA LEU A 204 -5.73 5.75 -10.91
C LEU A 204 -4.87 5.18 -12.04
N GLY A 205 -4.22 6.04 -12.79
CA GLY A 205 -3.22 5.63 -13.78
C GLY A 205 -1.91 5.19 -13.13
N GLY A 206 -1.63 5.71 -11.93
CA GLY A 206 -0.45 5.38 -11.14
C GLY A 206 -0.48 6.01 -9.77
N ALA A 207 0.49 5.61 -8.93
CA ALA A 207 0.70 6.15 -7.59
C ALA A 207 2.20 6.33 -7.31
N VAL A 208 2.53 7.44 -6.63
CA VAL A 208 3.86 7.77 -6.12
C VAL A 208 3.81 7.74 -4.61
N VAL A 209 4.46 6.75 -3.99
CA VAL A 209 4.43 6.52 -2.54
C VAL A 209 5.83 6.67 -1.96
N PHE A 210 5.93 7.36 -0.84
CA PHE A 210 7.19 7.68 -0.15
C PHE A 210 7.41 6.83 1.11
N GLY A 211 6.46 5.96 1.43
CA GLY A 211 6.55 4.98 2.51
C GLY A 211 7.46 3.81 2.11
N TYR A 212 8.15 3.23 3.10
CA TYR A 212 9.09 2.12 2.90
C TYR A 212 8.71 0.88 3.72
N ARG A 213 7.60 0.91 4.41
CA ARG A 213 7.17 -0.22 5.22
C ARG A 213 6.55 -1.31 4.35
N ALA A 214 6.89 -2.56 4.65
CA ALA A 214 6.37 -3.69 3.89
C ALA A 214 4.85 -3.84 4.08
N TRP A 215 4.34 -3.58 5.28
CA TRP A 215 2.91 -3.68 5.57
C TRP A 215 2.06 -2.68 4.78
N ASP A 216 2.56 -1.47 4.48
CA ASP A 216 1.88 -0.49 3.63
C ASP A 216 1.87 -0.89 2.14
N ASN A 217 2.93 -1.58 1.68
CA ASN A 217 3.25 -1.64 0.25
C ASN A 217 3.11 -3.03 -0.36
N ALA A 218 3.37 -4.12 0.39
CA ALA A 218 3.53 -5.45 -0.20
C ALA A 218 2.24 -5.97 -0.86
N ALA A 219 1.10 -5.80 -0.20
CA ALA A 219 -0.19 -6.18 -0.76
C ALA A 219 -0.46 -5.44 -2.07
N GLY A 220 -0.42 -4.10 -2.02
CA GLY A 220 -0.69 -3.26 -3.18
C GLY A 220 0.27 -3.46 -4.34
N ALA A 221 1.56 -3.69 -4.07
CA ALA A 221 2.55 -3.99 -5.11
C ALA A 221 2.21 -5.27 -5.87
N LEU A 222 1.76 -6.32 -5.18
CA LEU A 222 1.30 -7.55 -5.83
C LEU A 222 0.01 -7.30 -6.64
N LEU A 223 -0.96 -6.58 -6.09
CA LEU A 223 -2.21 -6.27 -6.79
C LEU A 223 -1.95 -5.54 -8.12
N VAL A 224 -1.07 -4.53 -8.11
CA VAL A 224 -0.71 -3.79 -9.34
C VAL A 224 -0.03 -4.70 -10.36
N ARG A 225 0.87 -5.59 -9.94
CA ARG A 225 1.52 -6.58 -10.82
C ARG A 225 0.51 -7.57 -11.40
N ALA A 226 -0.40 -8.09 -10.58
CA ALA A 226 -1.46 -9.00 -11.01
C ALA A 226 -2.40 -8.39 -12.05
N ALA A 227 -2.57 -7.06 -12.00
CA ALA A 227 -3.32 -6.30 -13.01
C ALA A 227 -2.53 -6.00 -14.29
N GLY A 228 -1.27 -6.41 -14.39
CA GLY A 228 -0.39 -6.10 -15.52
C GLY A 228 0.29 -4.72 -15.43
N GLY A 229 0.28 -4.09 -14.25
CA GLY A 229 1.00 -2.86 -13.97
C GLY A 229 2.48 -3.09 -13.64
N ILE A 230 3.23 -2.01 -13.56
CA ILE A 230 4.66 -1.99 -13.26
C ILE A 230 4.87 -1.36 -11.89
N VAL A 231 5.71 -1.97 -11.04
CA VAL A 231 6.04 -1.48 -9.71
C VAL A 231 7.55 -1.41 -9.53
N THR A 232 8.06 -0.19 -9.35
CA THR A 232 9.49 0.10 -9.11
C THR A 232 9.66 1.00 -7.88
N ASP A 233 10.91 1.28 -7.50
CA ASP A 233 11.21 2.46 -6.70
C ASP A 233 11.26 3.72 -7.59
N LEU A 234 11.47 4.90 -6.99
CA LEU A 234 11.55 6.16 -7.74
C LEU A 234 12.81 6.28 -8.63
N ALA A 235 13.76 5.37 -8.50
CA ALA A 235 14.93 5.26 -9.40
C ALA A 235 14.70 4.27 -10.54
N GLY A 236 13.51 3.66 -10.66
CA GLY A 236 13.17 2.71 -11.70
C GLY A 236 13.65 1.27 -11.45
N ARG A 237 14.21 0.96 -10.28
CA ARG A 237 14.59 -0.41 -9.93
C ARG A 237 13.35 -1.19 -9.52
N PRO A 238 13.24 -2.49 -9.87
CA PRO A 238 12.13 -3.31 -9.43
C PRO A 238 11.91 -3.18 -7.92
N TRP A 239 10.66 -2.96 -7.52
CA TRP A 239 10.32 -2.82 -6.11
C TRP A 239 10.47 -4.16 -5.37
N THR A 240 11.06 -4.09 -4.19
CA THR A 240 11.16 -5.14 -3.19
C THR A 240 10.75 -4.58 -1.82
N ILE A 241 10.61 -5.44 -0.82
CA ILE A 241 10.28 -5.01 0.57
C ILE A 241 11.34 -4.07 1.19
N ASP A 242 12.56 -4.04 0.64
CA ASP A 242 13.65 -3.15 1.08
C ASP A 242 13.65 -1.78 0.38
N SER A 243 12.81 -1.60 -0.64
CA SER A 243 12.70 -0.35 -1.39
C SER A 243 12.22 0.79 -0.50
N LYS A 244 12.76 2.00 -0.72
CA LYS A 244 12.46 3.18 0.11
C LYS A 244 11.31 4.03 -0.43
N SER A 245 10.68 3.57 -1.51
CA SER A 245 9.57 4.23 -2.20
C SER A 245 8.87 3.26 -3.12
N VAL A 246 7.68 3.62 -3.59
CA VAL A 246 6.95 2.89 -4.62
C VAL A 246 6.54 3.84 -5.74
N LEU A 247 6.83 3.47 -6.97
CA LEU A 247 6.25 4.01 -8.18
C LEU A 247 5.47 2.88 -8.84
N ALA A 248 4.15 2.91 -8.72
CA ALA A 248 3.26 1.91 -9.26
C ALA A 248 2.37 2.55 -10.34
N ALA A 249 2.26 1.93 -11.52
CA ALA A 249 1.41 2.47 -12.55
C ALA A 249 1.05 1.43 -13.62
N GLY A 250 0.00 1.73 -14.38
CA GLY A 250 -0.36 0.98 -15.56
C GLY A 250 0.61 1.15 -16.73
N PRO A 251 0.48 0.29 -17.77
CA PRO A 251 1.26 0.41 -18.99
C PRO A 251 1.11 1.79 -19.64
N GLY A 252 2.23 2.35 -20.12
CA GLY A 252 2.31 3.71 -20.69
C GLY A 252 2.56 4.78 -19.61
N VAL A 253 1.81 4.79 -18.53
CA VAL A 253 1.95 5.80 -17.46
C VAL A 253 3.25 5.66 -16.68
N HIS A 254 3.69 4.43 -16.36
CA HIS A 254 4.87 4.21 -15.54
C HIS A 254 6.13 4.86 -16.10
N GLY A 255 6.40 4.66 -17.40
CA GLY A 255 7.58 5.24 -18.05
C GLY A 255 7.56 6.76 -18.07
N GLU A 256 6.39 7.37 -18.29
CA GLU A 256 6.24 8.82 -18.27
C GLU A 256 6.42 9.38 -16.85
N LEU A 257 5.84 8.74 -15.82
CA LEU A 257 6.05 9.12 -14.42
C LEU A 257 7.52 9.03 -14.01
N LEU A 258 8.17 7.91 -14.35
CA LEU A 258 9.58 7.70 -14.03
C LEU A 258 10.46 8.77 -14.69
N LYS A 259 10.18 9.10 -15.95
CA LYS A 259 10.88 10.17 -16.67
C LYS A 259 10.74 11.50 -15.95
N VAL A 260 9.52 11.94 -15.64
CA VAL A 260 9.27 13.21 -14.92
C VAL A 260 10.05 13.25 -13.59
N ILE A 261 10.05 12.15 -12.83
CA ILE A 261 10.73 12.08 -11.53
C ILE A 261 12.25 12.13 -11.69
N THR A 262 12.80 11.37 -12.64
CA THR A 262 14.26 11.29 -12.81
C THR A 262 14.87 12.55 -13.42
N GLU A 263 14.12 13.31 -14.21
CA GLU A 263 14.55 14.62 -14.75
C GLU A 263 14.70 15.68 -13.66
N LEU A 264 14.14 15.49 -12.46
CA LEU A 264 14.34 16.37 -11.31
C LEU A 264 15.73 16.22 -10.64
N GLY A 265 16.51 15.22 -11.01
CA GLY A 265 17.81 14.93 -10.38
C GLY A 265 17.69 13.99 -9.17
N ALA A 266 18.70 13.97 -8.31
CA ALA A 266 18.75 13.08 -7.17
C ALA A 266 18.02 13.67 -5.95
N PRO A 267 17.35 12.83 -5.11
CA PRO A 267 16.74 13.31 -3.86
C PRO A 267 17.72 14.06 -2.96
N GLY A 268 19.02 13.69 -2.96
CA GLY A 268 20.08 14.34 -2.17
C GLY A 268 20.30 15.81 -2.52
N ASP A 269 19.99 16.23 -3.74
CA ASP A 269 20.13 17.62 -4.21
C ASP A 269 19.14 18.57 -3.50
N TYR A 270 18.16 18.01 -2.78
CA TYR A 270 17.08 18.74 -2.11
C TYR A 270 17.19 18.75 -0.58
N LEU A 271 18.32 18.29 -0.02
CA LEU A 271 18.55 18.26 1.43
C LEU A 271 18.86 19.65 2.02
N GLU A 272 19.45 20.56 1.23
CA GLU A 272 19.87 21.88 1.67
C GLU A 272 19.06 23.03 1.03
N GLY A 273 18.85 24.08 1.80
CA GLY A 273 18.20 25.34 1.39
C GLY A 273 17.16 25.84 2.40
N PRO A 274 16.91 27.15 2.50
CA PRO A 274 15.89 27.68 3.40
C PRO A 274 14.49 27.19 2.96
N VAL A 275 13.65 26.81 3.91
CA VAL A 275 12.20 26.73 3.70
C VAL A 275 11.74 28.18 3.49
N ARG A 276 11.40 28.57 2.28
CA ARG A 276 10.78 29.88 2.01
C ARG A 276 9.30 29.79 2.21
#